data_1252b32845320b4809f389cd146dbabe
#
_entry.id   1252b32845320b4809f389cd146dbabe
#
_cell.length_a   1.000
_cell.length_b   1.000
_cell.length_c   1.000
_cell.angle_alpha   90.00
_cell.angle_beta   90.00
_cell.angle_gamma   90.00
#
_symmetry.space_group_name_H-M   'P 1'
#
loop_
_entity.id
_entity.type
_entity.pdbx_description
1 polymer ?
#
loop_
_entity_poly.entity_id
_entity_poly.type
_entity_poly.pdbx_seq_one_letter_code
_entity_poly.pdbx_strand_id
1 'polypeptide(L)'
;QLWNVQQQVDKNTNDIQDIQTDISNINNGKSGLVQQQTSNGEITVGKDTGGKNVNFAGTEGDRVLTGVKDGSVNSTSTDAVNGSQLHATNQKIEATNQKLDTTSQKVVDFLGGGAGYDNITGSFTAPSYSVGNAVHNNVGGAIDALNKADQVLDSKIEDVSNKLDYSFRVTNDRIDDVEKKANAGIAAAMALEAAPYVAGKYTYAAGAAYHGGENAVGVTLRKTSENGRWSITGGIAAASEGDPSVRIGISGVMN
;
A
#
# COMPACT_ATOMS: atom_id res chain seq x y z
N GLN A 1 -11.69 -116.04 7.88
CA GLN A 1 -11.33 -115.04 8.86
C GLN A 1 -9.94 -114.45 8.60
N LEU A 2 -8.88 -115.30 8.47
CA LEU A 2 -7.54 -114.75 8.25
C LEU A 2 -7.41 -113.90 7.01
N TRP A 3 -8.08 -114.23 5.89
CA TRP A 3 -8.10 -113.43 4.66
C TRP A 3 -8.72 -112.03 4.91
N ASN A 4 -9.81 -111.91 5.66
CA ASN A 4 -10.41 -110.64 5.97
C ASN A 4 -9.47 -109.79 6.85
N VAL A 5 -8.75 -110.41 7.76
CA VAL A 5 -7.74 -109.68 8.62
C VAL A 5 -6.59 -109.23 7.71
N GLN A 6 -6.11 -110.05 6.76
CA GLN A 6 -5.07 -109.61 5.82
C GLN A 6 -5.51 -108.46 4.99
N GLN A 7 -6.72 -108.50 4.43
CA GLN A 7 -7.28 -107.35 3.66
C GLN A 7 -7.34 -106.05 4.49
N GLN A 8 -7.70 -106.16 5.74
CA GLN A 8 -7.75 -104.99 6.64
C GLN A 8 -6.34 -104.46 6.99
N VAL A 9 -5.38 -105.38 7.20
CA VAL A 9 -3.96 -105.04 7.38
C VAL A 9 -3.38 -104.27 6.14
N ASP A 10 -3.62 -104.83 4.97
CA ASP A 10 -3.17 -104.18 3.71
C ASP A 10 -3.80 -102.83 3.51
N LYS A 11 -5.11 -102.70 3.81
CA LYS A 11 -5.78 -101.38 3.74
C LYS A 11 -5.17 -100.40 4.75
N ASN A 12 -5.00 -100.83 5.99
CA ASN A 12 -4.39 -99.97 7.05
C ASN A 12 -2.95 -99.58 6.64
N THR A 13 -2.20 -100.42 6.05
CA THR A 13 -0.84 -100.16 5.58
C THR A 13 -0.87 -99.07 4.48
N ASN A 14 -1.79 -99.13 3.54
CA ASN A 14 -1.96 -98.12 2.50
C ASN A 14 -2.43 -96.80 3.13
N ASP A 15 -3.43 -96.79 4.04
CA ASP A 15 -3.91 -95.59 4.72
C ASP A 15 -2.77 -94.92 5.52
N ILE A 16 -1.88 -95.71 6.16
CA ILE A 16 -0.71 -95.15 6.90
C ILE A 16 0.28 -94.53 5.90
N GLN A 17 0.54 -95.08 4.74
CA GLN A 17 1.42 -94.49 3.73
C GLN A 17 0.86 -93.17 3.19
N ASP A 18 -0.44 -93.11 2.95
CA ASP A 18 -1.13 -91.85 2.53
C ASP A 18 -1.04 -90.78 3.61
N ILE A 19 -1.30 -91.11 4.86
CA ILE A 19 -1.16 -90.23 5.99
C ILE A 19 0.29 -89.69 6.15
N GLN A 20 1.28 -90.57 6.03
CA GLN A 20 2.70 -90.18 6.05
C GLN A 20 3.07 -89.26 4.91
N THR A 21 2.49 -89.43 3.72
CA THR A 21 2.67 -88.55 2.59
C THR A 21 2.04 -87.15 2.85
N ASP A 22 0.84 -87.15 3.36
CA ASP A 22 0.13 -85.91 3.74
C ASP A 22 0.88 -85.11 4.83
N ILE A 23 1.34 -85.82 5.87
CA ILE A 23 2.18 -85.22 6.93
C ILE A 23 3.48 -84.63 6.32
N SER A 24 4.13 -85.36 5.44
CA SER A 24 5.33 -84.86 4.75
C SER A 24 5.03 -83.64 3.92
N ASN A 25 3.92 -83.61 3.18
CA ASN A 25 3.51 -82.47 2.38
C ASN A 25 3.21 -81.23 3.26
N ILE A 26 2.55 -81.42 4.39
CA ILE A 26 2.28 -80.34 5.37
C ILE A 26 3.60 -79.81 5.96
N ASN A 27 4.49 -80.70 6.42
CA ASN A 27 5.77 -80.32 7.03
C ASN A 27 6.70 -79.59 6.03
N ASN A 28 6.63 -79.98 4.75
CA ASN A 28 7.42 -79.35 3.68
C ASN A 28 6.74 -78.10 3.05
N GLY A 29 5.62 -77.65 3.62
CA GLY A 29 4.89 -76.48 3.12
C GLY A 29 4.22 -76.68 1.78
N LYS A 30 3.97 -77.90 1.33
CA LYS A 30 3.31 -78.20 0.06
C LYS A 30 1.81 -78.29 0.15
N SER A 31 1.30 -78.45 1.34
CA SER A 31 -0.14 -78.43 1.65
C SER A 31 -0.41 -77.70 2.95
N GLY A 32 -1.70 -77.47 3.30
CA GLY A 32 -2.09 -76.70 4.47
C GLY A 32 -2.36 -75.20 4.17
N LEU A 33 -2.58 -74.41 5.21
CA LEU A 33 -2.90 -72.98 5.08
C LEU A 33 -1.70 -72.08 4.72
N VAL A 34 -0.49 -72.48 5.12
CA VAL A 34 0.76 -71.78 4.76
C VAL A 34 1.56 -72.65 3.83
N GLN A 35 1.80 -72.19 2.61
CA GLN A 35 2.42 -73.02 1.57
C GLN A 35 3.62 -72.30 0.97
N GLN A 36 4.68 -73.09 0.64
CA GLN A 36 5.82 -72.70 -0.20
C GLN A 36 6.13 -73.81 -1.21
N GLN A 37 5.74 -73.68 -2.44
CA GLN A 37 5.78 -74.72 -3.44
C GLN A 37 7.21 -75.08 -3.88
N THR A 38 8.12 -74.14 -3.85
CA THR A 38 9.55 -74.29 -4.19
C THR A 38 10.42 -73.66 -3.10
N SER A 39 11.65 -74.16 -2.92
CA SER A 39 12.61 -73.76 -1.88
C SER A 39 12.92 -72.29 -1.98
N ASN A 40 12.67 -71.39 -2.55
CA ASN A 40 12.84 -69.92 -2.56
C ASN A 40 11.63 -69.22 -3.20
N GLY A 41 10.52 -69.95 -3.34
CA GLY A 41 9.28 -69.41 -3.87
C GLY A 41 8.52 -68.56 -2.86
N GLU A 42 7.48 -67.95 -3.35
CA GLU A 42 6.54 -67.19 -2.54
C GLU A 42 5.93 -68.06 -1.43
N ILE A 43 5.81 -67.54 -0.22
CA ILE A 43 5.04 -68.11 0.86
C ILE A 43 3.62 -67.58 0.78
N THR A 44 2.66 -68.46 0.54
CA THR A 44 1.24 -68.09 0.45
C THR A 44 0.49 -68.49 1.73
N VAL A 45 -0.46 -67.65 2.14
CA VAL A 45 -1.33 -67.92 3.31
C VAL A 45 -2.77 -68.02 2.81
N GLY A 46 -3.37 -69.21 2.95
CA GLY A 46 -4.75 -69.45 2.56
C GLY A 46 -5.03 -69.38 1.06
N LYS A 47 -4.06 -69.70 0.20
CA LYS A 47 -4.15 -69.57 -1.26
C LYS A 47 -5.35 -70.33 -1.86
N ASP A 48 -5.60 -71.53 -1.39
CA ASP A 48 -6.63 -72.44 -1.88
C ASP A 48 -7.91 -72.42 -0.99
N THR A 49 -8.05 -71.42 -0.13
CA THR A 49 -9.19 -71.30 0.81
C THR A 49 -9.90 -69.94 0.64
N GLY A 50 -11.16 -69.86 1.00
CA GLY A 50 -11.91 -68.65 1.07
C GLY A 50 -11.58 -67.83 2.36
N GLY A 51 -12.01 -66.54 2.38
CA GLY A 51 -11.83 -65.66 3.52
C GLY A 51 -11.34 -64.30 3.06
N LYS A 52 -11.86 -63.23 3.67
CA LYS A 52 -11.51 -61.85 3.28
C LYS A 52 -10.41 -61.27 4.16
N ASN A 53 -10.11 -61.89 5.34
CA ASN A 53 -9.19 -61.33 6.33
C ASN A 53 -8.21 -62.39 6.79
N VAL A 54 -6.95 -62.03 6.98
CA VAL A 54 -5.98 -62.77 7.73
C VAL A 54 -5.84 -62.09 9.12
N ASN A 55 -6.31 -62.75 10.17
CA ASN A 55 -6.22 -62.23 11.54
C ASN A 55 -4.96 -62.72 12.24
N PHE A 56 -4.08 -61.84 12.63
CA PHE A 56 -2.86 -62.12 13.37
C PHE A 56 -3.00 -62.01 14.89
N ALA A 57 -4.19 -61.67 15.43
CA ALA A 57 -4.40 -61.59 16.86
C ALA A 57 -4.15 -62.93 17.55
N GLY A 58 -3.68 -62.90 18.76
CA GLY A 58 -3.48 -64.05 19.64
C GLY A 58 -4.34 -63.98 20.91
N THR A 59 -4.12 -64.91 21.82
CA THR A 59 -4.81 -64.98 23.12
C THR A 59 -4.50 -63.80 24.05
N GLU A 60 -3.39 -63.10 23.79
CA GLU A 60 -2.95 -61.92 24.53
C GLU A 60 -3.23 -60.59 23.78
N GLY A 61 -3.99 -60.63 22.68
CA GLY A 61 -4.34 -59.47 21.87
C GLY A 61 -3.59 -59.43 20.55
N ASP A 62 -3.48 -58.23 19.98
CA ASP A 62 -2.86 -57.98 18.68
C ASP A 62 -1.36 -58.23 18.71
N ARG A 63 -0.83 -58.68 17.56
CA ARG A 63 0.58 -58.98 17.37
C ARG A 63 1.30 -57.99 16.47
N VAL A 64 2.56 -57.73 16.78
CA VAL A 64 3.44 -56.94 15.90
C VAL A 64 3.97 -57.85 14.76
N LEU A 65 3.79 -57.43 13.53
CA LEU A 65 4.45 -58.01 12.35
C LEU A 65 5.85 -57.42 12.21
N THR A 66 6.88 -58.25 12.30
CA THR A 66 8.28 -57.85 12.13
C THR A 66 8.86 -58.43 10.83
N GLY A 67 9.96 -57.88 10.33
CA GLY A 67 10.63 -58.33 9.10
C GLY A 67 9.92 -57.95 7.79
N VAL A 68 9.00 -56.98 7.88
CA VAL A 68 8.31 -56.44 6.70
C VAL A 68 9.28 -55.52 5.95
N LYS A 69 9.63 -55.92 4.72
CA LYS A 69 10.43 -55.12 3.79
C LYS A 69 9.64 -53.89 3.34
N ASP A 70 10.35 -52.84 2.90
CA ASP A 70 9.73 -51.66 2.28
C ASP A 70 8.83 -52.11 1.10
N GLY A 71 7.57 -51.75 1.20
CA GLY A 71 6.59 -51.95 0.15
C GLY A 71 6.64 -50.87 -0.90
N SER A 72 6.13 -51.14 -2.09
CA SER A 72 5.96 -50.13 -3.13
C SER A 72 4.91 -49.10 -2.69
N VAL A 73 5.21 -47.81 -2.80
CA VAL A 73 4.29 -46.70 -2.45
C VAL A 73 3.85 -46.01 -3.74
N ASN A 74 2.76 -46.49 -4.33
CA ASN A 74 2.15 -45.90 -5.51
C ASN A 74 0.63 -46.18 -5.53
N SER A 75 -0.09 -45.64 -6.49
CA SER A 75 -1.58 -45.68 -6.55
C SER A 75 -2.15 -47.10 -6.82
N THR A 76 -1.33 -48.08 -7.22
CA THR A 76 -1.74 -49.44 -7.55
C THR A 76 -1.14 -50.50 -6.62
N SER A 77 -0.30 -50.08 -5.69
CA SER A 77 0.36 -51.01 -4.76
C SER A 77 -0.64 -51.59 -3.75
N THR A 78 -0.46 -52.91 -3.53
CA THR A 78 -1.12 -53.67 -2.48
C THR A 78 -0.14 -54.12 -1.38
N ASP A 79 1.11 -53.65 -1.44
CA ASP A 79 2.14 -54.03 -0.50
C ASP A 79 1.87 -53.40 0.89
N ALA A 80 2.27 -54.10 1.95
CA ALA A 80 2.29 -53.54 3.29
C ALA A 80 3.40 -52.46 3.39
N VAL A 81 3.12 -51.41 4.11
CA VAL A 81 4.07 -50.35 4.44
C VAL A 81 4.61 -50.57 5.84
N ASN A 82 5.92 -50.47 6.03
CA ASN A 82 6.53 -50.61 7.36
C ASN A 82 6.74 -49.29 8.06
N GLY A 83 7.16 -49.36 9.34
CA GLY A 83 7.37 -48.18 10.17
C GLY A 83 8.41 -47.19 9.68
N SER A 84 9.45 -47.65 8.94
CA SER A 84 10.49 -46.75 8.40
C SER A 84 9.94 -45.85 7.28
N GLN A 85 9.09 -46.41 6.42
CA GLN A 85 8.43 -45.64 5.35
C GLN A 85 7.47 -44.59 5.92
N LEU A 86 6.69 -44.92 6.95
CA LEU A 86 5.82 -43.98 7.64
C LEU A 86 6.64 -42.89 8.35
N HIS A 87 7.74 -43.25 9.00
CA HIS A 87 8.63 -42.27 9.65
C HIS A 87 9.19 -41.27 8.63
N ALA A 88 9.68 -41.76 7.47
CA ALA A 88 10.16 -40.88 6.39
C ALA A 88 9.07 -39.94 5.86
N THR A 89 7.82 -40.41 5.78
CA THR A 89 6.68 -39.58 5.40
C THR A 89 6.40 -38.48 6.43
N ASN A 90 6.41 -38.84 7.73
CA ASN A 90 6.21 -37.88 8.81
C ASN A 90 7.30 -36.81 8.83
N GLN A 91 8.57 -37.17 8.60
CA GLN A 91 9.66 -36.19 8.47
C GLN A 91 9.43 -35.20 7.31
N LYS A 92 8.92 -35.67 6.15
CA LYS A 92 8.57 -34.76 5.03
C LYS A 92 7.42 -33.82 5.39
N ILE A 93 6.41 -34.30 6.11
CA ILE A 93 5.30 -33.47 6.59
C ILE A 93 5.82 -32.40 7.54
N GLU A 94 6.68 -32.77 8.47
CA GLU A 94 7.26 -31.85 9.45
C GLU A 94 8.11 -30.76 8.76
N ALA A 95 8.94 -31.14 7.79
CA ALA A 95 9.70 -30.19 6.97
C ALA A 95 8.79 -29.27 6.13
N THR A 96 7.65 -29.76 5.67
CA THR A 96 6.66 -28.97 4.94
C THR A 96 5.98 -27.95 5.86
N ASN A 97 5.61 -28.35 7.07
CA ASN A 97 5.03 -27.46 8.07
C ASN A 97 6.00 -26.33 8.44
N GLN A 98 7.28 -26.65 8.67
CA GLN A 98 8.31 -25.65 8.94
C GLN A 98 8.49 -24.64 7.79
N LYS A 99 8.43 -25.12 6.53
CA LYS A 99 8.45 -24.23 5.36
C LYS A 99 7.23 -23.34 5.28
N LEU A 100 6.06 -23.90 5.58
CA LEU A 100 4.79 -23.14 5.61
C LEU A 100 4.85 -22.02 6.65
N ASP A 101 5.28 -22.35 7.88
CA ASP A 101 5.42 -21.38 8.96
C ASP A 101 6.41 -20.26 8.57
N THR A 102 7.56 -20.64 8.03
CA THR A 102 8.56 -19.68 7.56
C THR A 102 8.02 -18.76 6.46
N THR A 103 7.27 -19.32 5.53
CA THR A 103 6.68 -18.55 4.43
C THR A 103 5.61 -17.60 4.95
N SER A 104 4.73 -18.08 5.84
CA SER A 104 3.69 -17.27 6.46
C SER A 104 4.28 -16.12 7.27
N GLN A 105 5.36 -16.37 8.03
CA GLN A 105 6.06 -15.31 8.76
C GLN A 105 6.66 -14.25 7.82
N LYS A 106 7.28 -14.66 6.71
CA LYS A 106 7.78 -13.71 5.71
C LYS A 106 6.68 -12.86 5.09
N VAL A 107 5.49 -13.44 4.84
CA VAL A 107 4.33 -12.67 4.36
C VAL A 107 3.93 -11.61 5.38
N VAL A 108 3.87 -11.96 6.66
CA VAL A 108 3.61 -11.02 7.77
C VAL A 108 4.64 -9.89 7.80
N ASP A 109 5.93 -10.24 7.70
CA ASP A 109 7.03 -9.27 7.71
C ASP A 109 6.93 -8.29 6.51
N PHE A 110 6.57 -8.78 5.33
CA PHE A 110 6.35 -7.93 4.14
C PHE A 110 5.13 -7.03 4.25
N LEU A 111 4.06 -7.50 4.88
CA LEU A 111 2.87 -6.69 5.09
C LEU A 111 3.12 -5.59 6.12
N GLY A 112 3.90 -5.84 7.16
CA GLY A 112 4.10 -4.88 8.23
C GLY A 112 2.79 -4.51 8.93
N GLY A 113 2.70 -3.27 9.45
CA GLY A 113 1.47 -2.72 10.02
C GLY A 113 0.87 -3.53 11.17
N GLY A 114 1.66 -4.35 11.86
CA GLY A 114 1.17 -5.22 12.94
C GLY A 114 0.42 -6.46 12.44
N ALA A 115 0.58 -6.86 11.17
CA ALA A 115 0.13 -8.17 10.70
C ALA A 115 0.73 -9.28 11.56
N GLY A 116 0.03 -10.40 11.71
CA GLY A 116 0.47 -11.53 12.50
C GLY A 116 0.11 -12.87 11.86
N TYR A 117 0.84 -13.91 12.25
CA TYR A 117 0.55 -15.30 11.92
C TYR A 117 0.65 -16.16 13.18
N ASP A 118 -0.39 -16.93 13.45
CA ASP A 118 -0.44 -17.93 14.52
C ASP A 118 -0.17 -19.31 13.89
N ASN A 119 1.00 -19.88 14.15
CA ASN A 119 1.41 -21.19 13.62
C ASN A 119 0.68 -22.38 14.23
N ILE A 120 -0.06 -22.19 15.33
CA ILE A 120 -0.87 -23.25 15.94
C ILE A 120 -2.21 -23.38 15.22
N THR A 121 -2.85 -22.24 14.97
CA THR A 121 -4.19 -22.20 14.34
C THR A 121 -4.12 -22.01 12.82
N GLY A 122 -2.97 -21.62 12.27
CA GLY A 122 -2.79 -21.25 10.87
C GLY A 122 -3.48 -19.92 10.49
N SER A 123 -3.86 -19.11 11.48
CA SER A 123 -4.64 -17.89 11.28
C SER A 123 -3.76 -16.67 11.10
N PHE A 124 -4.18 -15.76 10.19
CA PHE A 124 -3.54 -14.47 10.00
C PHE A 124 -4.30 -13.35 10.69
N THR A 125 -3.56 -12.46 11.34
CA THR A 125 -4.06 -11.16 11.80
C THR A 125 -3.80 -10.12 10.72
N ALA A 126 -4.83 -9.36 10.35
CA ALA A 126 -4.70 -8.32 9.33
C ALA A 126 -3.80 -7.17 9.79
N PRO A 127 -3.04 -6.54 8.88
CA PRO A 127 -2.28 -5.34 9.18
C PRO A 127 -3.19 -4.15 9.51
N SER A 128 -2.62 -3.13 10.12
CA SER A 128 -3.28 -1.87 10.47
C SER A 128 -2.44 -0.70 9.95
N TYR A 129 -2.89 -0.03 8.89
CA TYR A 129 -2.23 1.13 8.29
C TYR A 129 -3.02 2.39 8.59
N SER A 130 -2.39 3.39 9.18
CA SER A 130 -3.03 4.69 9.46
C SER A 130 -2.75 5.68 8.34
N VAL A 131 -3.79 6.21 7.71
CA VAL A 131 -3.72 7.28 6.72
C VAL A 131 -4.66 8.41 7.15
N GLY A 132 -4.09 9.55 7.51
CA GLY A 132 -4.84 10.63 8.14
C GLY A 132 -5.46 10.17 9.46
N ASN A 133 -6.79 10.23 9.58
CA ASN A 133 -7.53 9.78 10.76
C ASN A 133 -8.22 8.42 10.57
N ALA A 134 -7.95 7.72 9.49
CA ALA A 134 -8.55 6.42 9.18
C ALA A 134 -7.53 5.28 9.28
N VAL A 135 -8.03 4.09 9.64
CA VAL A 135 -7.25 2.85 9.71
C VAL A 135 -7.71 1.90 8.62
N HIS A 136 -6.76 1.31 7.90
CA HIS A 136 -6.98 0.37 6.81
C HIS A 136 -6.35 -0.97 7.15
N ASN A 137 -7.06 -2.07 6.88
CA ASN A 137 -6.62 -3.43 7.18
C ASN A 137 -5.97 -4.16 5.99
N ASN A 138 -5.69 -3.44 4.92
CA ASN A 138 -4.98 -3.94 3.75
C ASN A 138 -4.24 -2.81 3.03
N VAL A 139 -3.22 -3.18 2.25
CA VAL A 139 -2.34 -2.25 1.53
C VAL A 139 -3.13 -1.45 0.47
N GLY A 140 -4.04 -2.10 -0.25
CA GLY A 140 -4.85 -1.45 -1.30
C GLY A 140 -5.67 -0.29 -0.73
N GLY A 141 -6.41 -0.53 0.35
CA GLY A 141 -7.19 0.51 1.02
C GLY A 141 -6.35 1.68 1.55
N ALA A 142 -5.14 1.40 2.06
CA ALA A 142 -4.23 2.45 2.50
C ALA A 142 -3.70 3.29 1.32
N ILE A 143 -3.34 2.65 0.21
CA ILE A 143 -2.91 3.35 -1.02
C ILE A 143 -4.04 4.19 -1.60
N ASP A 144 -5.26 3.68 -1.67
CA ASP A 144 -6.42 4.44 -2.14
C ASP A 144 -6.70 5.68 -1.29
N ALA A 145 -6.53 5.57 0.01
CA ALA A 145 -6.66 6.70 0.93
C ALA A 145 -5.56 7.75 0.72
N LEU A 146 -4.31 7.34 0.49
CA LEU A 146 -3.21 8.24 0.15
C LEU A 146 -3.46 8.96 -1.17
N ASN A 147 -3.87 8.25 -2.22
CA ASN A 147 -4.19 8.86 -3.53
C ASN A 147 -5.30 9.91 -3.42
N LYS A 148 -6.33 9.66 -2.59
CA LYS A 148 -7.38 10.67 -2.34
C LYS A 148 -6.85 11.88 -1.59
N ALA A 149 -5.96 11.68 -0.62
CA ALA A 149 -5.34 12.78 0.11
C ALA A 149 -4.47 13.65 -0.81
N ASP A 150 -3.70 13.04 -1.70
CA ASP A 150 -2.89 13.74 -2.71
C ASP A 150 -3.75 14.57 -3.66
N GLN A 151 -4.87 14.03 -4.17
CA GLN A 151 -5.81 14.78 -5.02
C GLN A 151 -6.38 16.02 -4.31
N VAL A 152 -6.69 15.91 -3.01
CA VAL A 152 -7.14 17.05 -2.22
C VAL A 152 -6.02 18.07 -2.04
N LEU A 153 -4.78 17.64 -1.87
CA LEU A 153 -3.62 18.51 -1.75
C LEU A 153 -3.35 19.26 -3.06
N ASP A 154 -3.39 18.58 -4.20
CA ASP A 154 -3.24 19.17 -5.53
C ASP A 154 -4.29 20.28 -5.77
N SER A 155 -5.56 20.02 -5.44
CA SER A 155 -6.62 21.02 -5.54
C SER A 155 -6.37 22.25 -4.66
N LYS A 156 -5.83 22.05 -3.46
CA LYS A 156 -5.47 23.17 -2.56
C LYS A 156 -4.28 23.98 -3.09
N ILE A 157 -3.29 23.30 -3.69
CA ILE A 157 -2.14 23.97 -4.30
C ILE A 157 -2.60 24.85 -5.46
N GLU A 158 -3.49 24.34 -6.32
CA GLU A 158 -4.08 25.10 -7.43
C GLU A 158 -4.87 26.32 -6.91
N ASP A 159 -5.70 26.16 -5.90
CA ASP A 159 -6.42 27.25 -5.25
C ASP A 159 -5.48 28.35 -4.69
N VAL A 160 -4.39 27.96 -4.04
CA VAL A 160 -3.39 28.89 -3.50
C VAL A 160 -2.67 29.60 -4.63
N SER A 161 -2.29 28.89 -5.70
CA SER A 161 -1.66 29.49 -6.89
C SER A 161 -2.55 30.55 -7.53
N ASN A 162 -3.83 30.23 -7.76
CA ASN A 162 -4.80 31.16 -8.33
C ASN A 162 -5.02 32.41 -7.46
N LYS A 163 -5.08 32.24 -6.15
CA LYS A 163 -5.18 33.37 -5.21
C LYS A 163 -3.93 34.24 -5.21
N LEU A 164 -2.77 33.63 -5.31
CA LEU A 164 -1.50 34.34 -5.38
C LEU A 164 -1.42 35.19 -6.66
N ASP A 165 -1.73 34.59 -7.81
CA ASP A 165 -1.76 35.29 -9.11
C ASP A 165 -2.75 36.45 -9.11
N TYR A 166 -3.93 36.25 -8.52
CA TYR A 166 -4.90 37.33 -8.36
C TYR A 166 -4.36 38.45 -7.48
N SER A 167 -3.74 38.12 -6.36
CA SER A 167 -3.17 39.12 -5.43
C SER A 167 -2.04 39.91 -6.08
N PHE A 168 -1.19 39.25 -6.86
CA PHE A 168 -0.13 39.97 -7.62
C PHE A 168 -0.69 40.94 -8.66
N ARG A 169 -1.72 40.53 -9.42
CA ARG A 169 -2.37 41.43 -10.38
C ARG A 169 -2.96 42.66 -9.69
N VAL A 170 -3.76 42.43 -8.64
CA VAL A 170 -4.36 43.53 -7.87
C VAL A 170 -3.31 44.47 -7.27
N THR A 171 -2.19 43.89 -6.78
CA THR A 171 -1.10 44.70 -6.22
C THR A 171 -0.40 45.54 -7.29
N ASN A 172 -0.10 44.96 -8.46
CA ASN A 172 0.51 45.68 -9.58
C ASN A 172 -0.41 46.80 -10.10
N ASP A 173 -1.70 46.53 -10.29
CA ASP A 173 -2.69 47.54 -10.67
C ASP A 173 -2.71 48.73 -9.67
N ARG A 174 -2.60 48.43 -8.38
CA ARG A 174 -2.53 49.47 -7.33
C ARG A 174 -1.21 50.24 -7.37
N ILE A 175 -0.10 49.62 -7.67
CA ILE A 175 1.20 50.28 -7.85
C ILE A 175 1.15 51.24 -9.03
N ASP A 176 0.63 50.77 -10.17
CA ASP A 176 0.46 51.57 -11.37
C ASP A 176 -0.45 52.81 -11.14
N ASP A 177 -1.59 52.61 -10.39
CA ASP A 177 -2.51 53.70 -10.02
C ASP A 177 -1.83 54.72 -9.09
N VAL A 178 -1.05 54.26 -8.11
CA VAL A 178 -0.29 55.13 -7.22
C VAL A 178 0.80 55.91 -7.99
N GLU A 179 1.50 55.29 -8.90
CA GLU A 179 2.51 55.93 -9.74
C GLU A 179 1.89 57.03 -10.62
N LYS A 180 0.78 56.72 -11.30
CA LYS A 180 0.03 57.72 -12.11
C LYS A 180 -0.42 58.89 -11.27
N LYS A 181 -1.03 58.66 -10.14
CA LYS A 181 -1.48 59.72 -9.22
C LYS A 181 -0.34 60.57 -8.66
N ALA A 182 0.79 59.96 -8.33
CA ALA A 182 1.98 60.68 -7.90
C ALA A 182 2.55 61.56 -8.98
N ASN A 183 2.69 61.06 -10.22
CA ASN A 183 3.16 61.80 -11.38
C ASN A 183 2.19 62.92 -11.77
N ALA A 184 0.88 62.70 -11.69
CA ALA A 184 -0.15 63.72 -11.90
C ALA A 184 -0.07 64.85 -10.85
N GLY A 185 0.16 64.51 -9.58
CA GLY A 185 0.36 65.50 -8.51
C GLY A 185 1.61 66.36 -8.73
N ILE A 186 2.72 65.76 -9.22
CA ILE A 186 3.93 66.48 -9.57
C ILE A 186 3.66 67.41 -10.76
N ALA A 187 3.02 66.92 -11.82
CA ALA A 187 2.63 67.73 -12.96
C ALA A 187 1.74 68.89 -12.59
N ALA A 188 0.74 68.68 -11.69
CA ALA A 188 -0.12 69.73 -11.16
C ALA A 188 0.68 70.81 -10.41
N ALA A 189 1.63 70.39 -9.57
CA ALA A 189 2.50 71.34 -8.83
C ALA A 189 3.38 72.14 -9.78
N MET A 190 3.89 71.55 -10.85
CA MET A 190 4.69 72.23 -11.89
C MET A 190 3.85 73.19 -12.73
N ALA A 191 2.55 72.93 -12.97
CA ALA A 191 1.66 73.78 -13.76
C ALA A 191 1.25 75.07 -13.02
N LEU A 192 1.50 75.21 -11.71
CA LEU A 192 1.21 76.39 -10.89
C LEU A 192 2.32 77.45 -11.08
N GLU A 193 2.29 78.15 -12.18
CA GLU A 193 3.21 79.25 -12.56
C GLU A 193 3.05 80.46 -11.60
N ALA A 194 4.13 81.15 -11.33
CA ALA A 194 4.11 82.30 -10.46
C ALA A 194 3.52 83.53 -11.17
N ALA A 195 2.39 84.06 -10.66
CA ALA A 195 1.83 85.31 -11.18
C ALA A 195 2.75 86.52 -10.91
N PRO A 196 2.88 87.47 -11.90
CA PRO A 196 3.75 88.62 -11.78
C PRO A 196 3.49 89.48 -10.52
N TYR A 197 4.55 90.01 -9.90
CA TYR A 197 4.49 90.89 -8.76
C TYR A 197 4.36 92.36 -9.26
N VAL A 198 3.15 92.96 -9.13
CA VAL A 198 2.85 94.36 -9.48
C VAL A 198 2.12 95.04 -8.36
N ALA A 199 2.72 96.10 -7.78
CA ALA A 199 2.17 96.86 -6.67
C ALA A 199 0.72 97.36 -6.89
N GLY A 200 -0.19 97.12 -5.93
CA GLY A 200 -1.59 97.51 -5.99
C GLY A 200 -2.47 96.74 -6.95
N LYS A 201 -1.95 95.76 -7.69
CA LYS A 201 -2.69 95.03 -8.75
C LYS A 201 -3.00 93.57 -8.39
N TYR A 202 -4.03 93.12 -9.10
CA TYR A 202 -4.26 91.69 -9.27
C TYR A 202 -3.53 91.21 -10.54
N THR A 203 -2.81 90.14 -10.42
CA THR A 203 -2.12 89.49 -11.51
C THR A 203 -2.45 88.07 -11.62
N TYR A 204 -2.34 87.41 -12.73
CA TYR A 204 -2.55 86.00 -12.95
C TYR A 204 -1.44 85.39 -13.79
N ALA A 205 -1.31 84.05 -13.66
CA ALA A 205 -0.51 83.24 -14.54
C ALA A 205 -1.27 81.91 -14.80
N ALA A 206 -1.10 81.37 -15.96
CA ALA A 206 -1.57 80.09 -16.37
C ALA A 206 -0.40 79.25 -16.90
N GLY A 207 -0.30 78.03 -16.50
CA GLY A 207 0.76 77.08 -16.88
C GLY A 207 0.22 75.69 -17.23
N ALA A 208 0.98 75.01 -18.02
CA ALA A 208 0.78 73.62 -18.32
C ALA A 208 2.08 72.85 -18.09
N ALA A 209 2.00 71.62 -17.62
CA ALA A 209 3.14 70.78 -17.32
C ALA A 209 2.89 69.35 -17.74
N TYR A 210 3.98 68.61 -17.96
CA TYR A 210 3.99 67.18 -18.23
C TYR A 210 5.05 66.51 -17.34
N HIS A 211 4.67 65.44 -16.66
CA HIS A 211 5.62 64.66 -15.85
C HIS A 211 5.19 63.20 -15.79
N GLY A 212 6.11 62.29 -16.07
CA GLY A 212 5.91 60.84 -15.88
C GLY A 212 4.71 60.26 -16.66
N GLY A 213 4.35 60.76 -17.81
CA GLY A 213 3.19 60.32 -18.59
C GLY A 213 1.90 61.17 -18.33
N GLU A 214 1.87 62.01 -17.28
CA GLU A 214 0.70 62.75 -16.85
C GLU A 214 0.81 64.25 -17.24
N ASN A 215 -0.33 64.85 -17.65
CA ASN A 215 -0.46 66.24 -18.02
C ASN A 215 -1.20 67.02 -16.92
N ALA A 216 -0.88 68.29 -16.78
CA ALA A 216 -1.62 69.20 -15.89
C ALA A 216 -1.72 70.60 -16.45
N VAL A 217 -2.76 71.28 -16.05
CA VAL A 217 -2.96 72.73 -16.25
C VAL A 217 -3.23 73.41 -14.95
N GLY A 218 -2.69 74.63 -14.78
CA GLY A 218 -2.84 75.38 -13.56
C GLY A 218 -3.05 76.88 -13.76
N VAL A 219 -3.73 77.52 -12.85
CA VAL A 219 -3.94 78.96 -12.82
C VAL A 219 -3.57 79.49 -11.45
N THR A 220 -2.83 80.61 -11.41
CA THR A 220 -2.43 81.28 -10.20
C THR A 220 -2.90 82.76 -10.24
N LEU A 221 -3.48 83.22 -9.15
CA LEU A 221 -3.86 84.63 -8.90
C LEU A 221 -2.98 85.17 -7.80
N ARG A 222 -2.56 86.44 -7.97
CA ARG A 222 -1.81 87.20 -6.94
C ARG A 222 -2.44 88.52 -6.70
N LYS A 223 -2.61 88.94 -5.47
CA LYS A 223 -2.87 90.35 -5.07
C LYS A 223 -1.67 90.90 -4.32
N THR A 224 -1.11 91.98 -4.81
CA THR A 224 -0.01 92.68 -4.19
C THR A 224 -0.57 93.97 -3.45
N SER A 225 -0.06 94.29 -2.27
CA SER A 225 -0.40 95.46 -1.51
C SER A 225 -0.03 96.75 -2.26
N GLU A 226 -0.68 97.88 -1.98
CA GLU A 226 -0.46 99.17 -2.59
C GLU A 226 0.99 99.69 -2.40
N ASN A 227 1.59 99.43 -1.30
CA ASN A 227 2.96 99.78 -0.93
C ASN A 227 4.00 98.79 -1.53
N GLY A 228 3.57 97.72 -2.24
CA GLY A 228 4.44 96.66 -2.82
C GLY A 228 5.21 95.83 -1.84
N ARG A 229 4.88 95.81 -0.51
CA ARG A 229 5.66 95.11 0.52
C ARG A 229 5.25 93.69 0.78
N TRP A 230 4.04 93.30 0.44
CA TRP A 230 3.55 91.93 0.61
C TRP A 230 2.52 91.59 -0.45
N SER A 231 2.32 90.25 -0.71
CA SER A 231 1.31 89.72 -1.62
C SER A 231 0.76 88.38 -1.10
N ILE A 232 -0.52 88.12 -1.45
CA ILE A 232 -1.16 86.81 -1.30
C ILE A 232 -1.29 86.19 -2.67
N THR A 233 -1.03 84.91 -2.76
CA THR A 233 -1.12 84.10 -3.95
C THR A 233 -2.03 82.90 -3.71
N GLY A 234 -2.96 82.62 -4.59
CA GLY A 234 -3.77 81.38 -4.62
C GLY A 234 -3.70 80.75 -6.00
N GLY A 235 -3.58 79.45 -6.08
CA GLY A 235 -3.56 78.73 -7.35
C GLY A 235 -4.31 77.40 -7.23
N ILE A 236 -4.86 76.99 -8.36
CA ILE A 236 -5.48 75.66 -8.56
C ILE A 236 -4.91 75.03 -9.83
N ALA A 237 -4.64 73.73 -9.72
CA ALA A 237 -4.24 72.97 -10.88
C ALA A 237 -5.04 71.67 -10.94
N ALA A 238 -5.34 71.21 -12.17
CA ALA A 238 -5.96 69.96 -12.45
C ALA A 238 -5.00 69.14 -13.36
N ALA A 239 -4.83 67.86 -13.01
CA ALA A 239 -4.04 66.93 -13.80
C ALA A 239 -4.92 65.87 -14.46
N SER A 240 -4.34 65.06 -15.32
CA SER A 240 -5.00 63.96 -16.03
C SER A 240 -5.52 62.86 -15.07
N GLU A 241 -4.90 62.77 -13.90
CA GLU A 241 -5.27 61.82 -12.86
C GLU A 241 -5.24 62.48 -11.47
N GLY A 242 -6.02 61.93 -10.54
CA GLY A 242 -6.08 62.38 -9.15
C GLY A 242 -6.96 63.62 -8.91
N ASP A 243 -6.92 64.14 -7.68
CA ASP A 243 -7.70 65.28 -7.26
C ASP A 243 -7.02 66.61 -7.62
N PRO A 244 -7.79 67.69 -7.85
CA PRO A 244 -7.23 69.01 -8.08
C PRO A 244 -6.30 69.47 -6.95
N SER A 245 -5.16 70.02 -7.33
CA SER A 245 -4.18 70.60 -6.39
C SER A 245 -4.46 72.07 -6.11
N VAL A 246 -4.41 72.48 -4.84
CA VAL A 246 -4.59 73.88 -4.45
C VAL A 246 -3.33 74.34 -3.71
N ARG A 247 -2.92 75.58 -4.00
CA ARG A 247 -1.78 76.23 -3.40
C ARG A 247 -2.18 77.62 -2.87
N ILE A 248 -1.83 77.94 -1.68
CA ILE A 248 -1.97 79.30 -1.10
C ILE A 248 -0.60 79.67 -0.52
N GLY A 249 -0.24 80.91 -0.73
CA GLY A 249 1.03 81.45 -0.23
C GLY A 249 0.99 82.93 0.06
N ILE A 250 1.81 83.36 0.97
CA ILE A 250 2.08 84.80 1.29
C ILE A 250 3.57 85.03 1.02
N SER A 251 3.88 86.12 0.38
CA SER A 251 5.25 86.57 0.21
C SER A 251 5.40 88.08 0.55
N GLY A 252 6.55 88.49 1.05
CA GLY A 252 6.80 89.81 1.47
C GLY A 252 8.27 90.19 1.53
N VAL A 253 8.60 91.45 1.62
CA VAL A 253 9.95 91.96 1.78
C VAL A 253 10.22 92.20 3.25
N MET A 254 11.30 91.67 3.78
CA MET A 254 11.85 91.96 5.10
C MET A 254 12.93 93.02 4.97
N ASN A 255 12.85 94.06 5.80
CA ASN A 255 13.87 95.10 5.85
C ASN A 255 14.96 94.72 6.81
#